data_d69669bb914dae61f6fe336f47618a45
#
_entry.id   d69669bb914dae61f6fe336f47618a45
#
_cell.length_a   1.000
_cell.length_b   1.000
_cell.length_c   1.000
_cell.angle_alpha   90.00
_cell.angle_beta   90.00
_cell.angle_gamma   90.00
#
_symmetry.space_group_name_H-M   'P 1'
#
loop_
_entity.id
_entity.type
_entity.pdbx_description
1 polymer ?
#
loop_
_entity_poly.entity_id
_entity_poly.type
_entity_poly.pdbx_seq_one_letter_code
_entity_poly.pdbx_strand_id
1 'polypeptide(L)'
;MSVLARDVAQEFTSRFGRAPKVSRAPGRVNLIGEHTDYNDGFVMPAALEFATLVAAAPREDRRVSVYSMIMDETREFDLDAPSGGGRRDWSDYVFGVAVMLEKSGRRLKGADCVVFTDVPLGSGLSSSAALEVSVAHALLTAAGLPFEPIEVAKICQRAENDFVGMRCGVMDQYVSACGVAGNALLIDCRSLESRNVPIAPNLRLVIANSNVRHRHAGGEYNARREACEEGVRLLRPRLGPIAALRDVTPAELERHRRALPALVYRRCRHIVTENARVLEAERALKAGDFVACGQAMNASHVSMRDDFEITCPEIDFLVGLAQGEPGVYGSRMTGGGFGGCTVSLVEADEVERVSRNILERYPAVAGRDADLFVCTPSGGAGLVSLDGG
;
A
#
# COMPACT_ATOMS: atom_id res chain seq x y z
N MET A 1 4.40 19.61 -14.04
CA MET A 1 5.36 19.41 -12.92
C MET A 1 4.66 19.81 -11.63
N SER A 2 4.68 18.97 -10.59
CA SER A 2 4.09 19.37 -9.31
C SER A 2 4.95 20.48 -8.69
N VAL A 3 4.30 21.52 -8.20
CA VAL A 3 4.92 22.59 -7.39
C VAL A 3 5.80 21.96 -6.31
N LEU A 4 5.32 20.91 -5.68
CA LEU A 4 5.97 20.15 -4.62
C LEU A 4 7.40 19.65 -4.96
N ALA A 5 7.67 19.17 -6.18
CA ALA A 5 9.02 18.68 -6.54
C ALA A 5 10.04 19.82 -6.63
N ARG A 6 9.62 21.01 -7.05
CA ARG A 6 10.46 22.21 -7.04
C ARG A 6 10.75 22.68 -5.63
N ASP A 7 9.73 22.66 -4.76
CA ASP A 7 9.87 23.08 -3.36
C ASP A 7 10.87 22.19 -2.61
N VAL A 8 10.79 20.86 -2.82
CA VAL A 8 11.73 19.90 -2.22
C VAL A 8 13.17 20.09 -2.75
N ALA A 9 13.31 20.35 -4.06
CA ALA A 9 14.63 20.64 -4.66
C ALA A 9 15.19 21.97 -4.19
N GLN A 10 14.35 22.99 -4.00
CA GLN A 10 14.76 24.29 -3.48
C GLN A 10 15.20 24.20 -2.02
N GLU A 11 14.45 23.50 -1.19
CA GLU A 11 14.83 23.23 0.21
C GLU A 11 16.18 22.51 0.30
N PHE A 12 16.36 21.48 -0.56
CA PHE A 12 17.65 20.79 -0.65
C PHE A 12 18.79 21.76 -1.02
N THR A 13 18.59 22.58 -2.06
CA THR A 13 19.62 23.52 -2.53
C THR A 13 19.95 24.57 -1.47
N SER A 14 18.94 25.05 -0.74
CA SER A 14 19.11 26.00 0.38
C SER A 14 19.98 25.41 1.50
N ARG A 15 19.79 24.12 1.83
CA ARG A 15 20.51 23.45 2.92
C ARG A 15 21.93 23.03 2.55
N PHE A 16 22.12 22.54 1.33
CA PHE A 16 23.36 21.85 0.95
C PHE A 16 24.15 22.57 -0.13
N GLY A 17 23.66 23.69 -0.69
CA GLY A 17 24.37 24.53 -1.65
C GLY A 17 24.63 23.88 -3.02
N ARG A 18 23.95 22.81 -3.38
CA ARG A 18 24.14 22.05 -4.61
C ARG A 18 22.81 21.52 -5.16
N ALA A 19 22.78 21.19 -6.46
CA ALA A 19 21.57 20.71 -7.12
C ALA A 19 21.33 19.21 -6.81
N PRO A 20 20.11 18.82 -6.43
CA PRO A 20 19.72 17.43 -6.23
C PRO A 20 19.16 16.78 -7.50
N LYS A 21 19.05 15.44 -7.47
CA LYS A 21 18.04 14.71 -8.26
C LYS A 21 16.84 14.43 -7.36
N VAL A 22 15.63 14.52 -7.91
CA VAL A 22 14.40 14.27 -7.15
C VAL A 22 13.80 12.94 -7.57
N SER A 23 13.70 12.03 -6.62
CA SER A 23 13.03 10.75 -6.74
C SER A 23 11.60 10.85 -6.22
N ARG A 24 10.65 10.17 -6.88
CA ARG A 24 9.25 10.07 -6.48
C ARG A 24 8.86 8.62 -6.35
N ALA A 25 8.09 8.27 -5.32
CA ALA A 25 7.36 7.01 -5.25
C ALA A 25 5.96 7.23 -4.70
N PRO A 26 4.91 6.67 -5.32
CA PRO A 26 3.53 6.90 -4.94
C PRO A 26 3.10 6.08 -3.73
N GLY A 27 2.08 6.60 -3.01
CA GLY A 27 1.21 5.78 -2.19
C GLY A 27 0.32 4.88 -3.05
N ARG A 28 -0.52 4.08 -2.41
CA ARG A 28 -1.41 3.16 -3.11
C ARG A 28 -2.79 3.04 -2.46
N VAL A 29 -3.75 2.63 -3.24
CA VAL A 29 -5.01 2.05 -2.77
C VAL A 29 -5.12 0.62 -3.29
N ASN A 30 -5.68 -0.29 -2.51
CA ASN A 30 -5.95 -1.64 -3.01
C ASN A 30 -7.44 -1.77 -3.39
N LEU A 31 -7.72 -2.04 -4.67
CA LEU A 31 -9.09 -2.19 -5.15
C LEU A 31 -9.74 -3.43 -4.57
N ILE A 32 -8.99 -4.55 -4.48
CA ILE A 32 -9.46 -5.83 -3.96
C ILE A 32 -8.27 -6.76 -3.68
N GLY A 33 -8.42 -7.69 -2.72
CA GLY A 33 -7.37 -8.63 -2.33
C GLY A 33 -6.70 -8.25 -1.01
N GLU A 34 -7.48 -7.84 0.00
CA GLU A 34 -6.92 -7.52 1.31
C GLU A 34 -6.43 -8.75 2.06
N HIS A 35 -5.23 -8.63 2.64
CA HIS A 35 -4.57 -9.68 3.43
C HIS A 35 -4.23 -10.97 2.67
N THR A 36 -4.32 -10.97 1.34
CA THR A 36 -3.95 -12.13 0.53
C THR A 36 -2.46 -12.17 0.18
N ASP A 37 -1.77 -11.06 0.23
CA ASP A 37 -0.36 -10.90 -0.19
C ASP A 37 0.62 -11.76 0.63
N TYR A 38 0.48 -11.80 1.94
CA TYR A 38 1.29 -12.67 2.80
C TYR A 38 0.77 -14.12 2.88
N ASN A 39 -0.27 -14.45 2.10
CA ASN A 39 -0.82 -15.79 1.89
C ASN A 39 -0.52 -16.33 0.48
N ASP A 40 0.50 -15.78 -0.21
CA ASP A 40 0.85 -16.08 -1.60
C ASP A 40 -0.30 -15.83 -2.59
N GLY A 41 -1.26 -14.98 -2.23
CA GLY A 41 -2.48 -14.76 -2.98
C GLY A 41 -2.35 -13.73 -4.09
N PHE A 42 -3.51 -13.29 -4.58
CA PHE A 42 -3.63 -12.21 -5.56
C PHE A 42 -4.07 -10.92 -4.89
N VAL A 43 -3.53 -9.81 -5.37
CA VAL A 43 -3.94 -8.45 -5.01
C VAL A 43 -4.12 -7.61 -6.27
N MET A 44 -4.93 -6.55 -6.21
CA MET A 44 -5.12 -5.65 -7.34
C MET A 44 -5.07 -4.19 -6.89
N PRO A 45 -3.89 -3.69 -6.47
CA PRO A 45 -3.70 -2.29 -6.09
C PRO A 45 -3.54 -1.36 -7.29
N ALA A 46 -3.72 -0.06 -7.05
CA ALA A 46 -3.38 1.03 -7.95
C ALA A 46 -2.49 2.05 -7.25
N ALA A 47 -1.44 2.53 -7.93
CA ALA A 47 -0.63 3.62 -7.47
C ALA A 47 -1.43 4.93 -7.50
N LEU A 48 -1.23 5.79 -6.52
CA LEU A 48 -1.94 7.06 -6.38
C LEU A 48 -1.13 8.25 -6.90
N GLU A 49 -1.79 9.38 -7.08
CA GLU A 49 -1.12 10.64 -7.43
C GLU A 49 -0.31 11.20 -6.26
N PHE A 50 -0.75 10.94 -5.01
CA PHE A 50 -0.01 11.25 -3.79
C PHE A 50 1.28 10.45 -3.72
N ALA A 51 2.38 11.10 -3.34
CA ALA A 51 3.69 10.47 -3.37
C ALA A 51 4.65 11.01 -2.30
N THR A 52 5.67 10.23 -2.02
CA THR A 52 6.85 10.73 -1.32
C THR A 52 7.89 11.17 -2.33
N LEU A 53 8.46 12.35 -2.10
CA LEU A 53 9.53 12.97 -2.88
C LEU A 53 10.81 12.98 -2.05
N VAL A 54 11.92 12.58 -2.66
CA VAL A 54 13.24 12.62 -2.05
C VAL A 54 14.20 13.33 -2.98
N ALA A 55 14.59 14.55 -2.61
CA ALA A 55 15.70 15.24 -3.25
C ALA A 55 17.02 14.75 -2.65
N ALA A 56 17.94 14.27 -3.49
CA ALA A 56 19.19 13.70 -3.01
C ALA A 56 20.38 14.06 -3.90
N ALA A 57 21.56 14.16 -3.26
CA ALA A 57 22.84 14.26 -3.95
C ALA A 57 23.93 13.45 -3.19
N PRO A 58 24.92 12.86 -3.91
CA PRO A 58 25.95 12.03 -3.30
C PRO A 58 26.90 12.85 -2.41
N ARG A 59 27.45 12.22 -1.38
CA ARG A 59 28.52 12.73 -0.50
C ARG A 59 29.83 12.00 -0.81
N GLU A 60 30.96 12.60 -0.39
CA GLU A 60 32.24 11.95 -0.50
C GLU A 60 32.51 10.93 0.62
N ASP A 61 31.84 11.10 1.78
CA ASP A 61 31.87 10.13 2.89
C ASP A 61 30.74 9.10 2.74
N ARG A 62 30.66 8.14 3.67
CA ARG A 62 29.60 7.10 3.68
C ARG A 62 28.50 7.39 4.70
N ARG A 63 28.20 8.66 4.93
CA ARG A 63 27.09 9.08 5.79
C ARG A 63 25.86 9.40 4.97
N VAL A 64 24.70 9.05 5.50
CA VAL A 64 23.39 9.47 4.97
C VAL A 64 22.78 10.44 5.96
N SER A 65 22.53 11.66 5.50
CA SER A 65 21.84 12.72 6.24
C SER A 65 20.49 12.97 5.59
N VAL A 66 19.38 12.84 6.34
CA VAL A 66 18.02 12.99 5.82
C VAL A 66 17.27 14.01 6.65
N TYR A 67 16.86 15.11 6.03
CA TYR A 67 15.96 16.09 6.59
C TYR A 67 14.52 15.83 6.14
N SER A 68 13.59 15.75 7.09
CA SER A 68 12.15 15.64 6.82
C SER A 68 11.50 17.01 6.91
N MET A 69 10.89 17.47 5.80
CA MET A 69 10.15 18.75 5.78
C MET A 69 8.87 18.71 6.63
N ILE A 70 8.28 17.51 6.85
CA ILE A 70 7.05 17.37 7.64
C ILE A 70 7.36 17.34 9.13
N MET A 71 8.42 16.62 9.53
CA MET A 71 8.82 16.48 10.93
C MET A 71 9.72 17.61 11.40
N ASP A 72 10.22 18.45 10.47
CA ASP A 72 11.20 19.53 10.70
C ASP A 72 12.43 19.05 11.51
N GLU A 73 12.96 17.89 11.11
CA GLU A 73 14.10 17.30 11.81
C GLU A 73 15.06 16.57 10.86
N THR A 74 16.32 16.51 11.25
CA THR A 74 17.37 15.78 10.53
C THR A 74 17.74 14.51 11.28
N ARG A 75 17.95 13.42 10.53
CA ARG A 75 18.49 12.16 11.01
C ARG A 75 19.74 11.79 10.20
N GLU A 76 20.73 11.25 10.89
CA GLU A 76 21.98 10.82 10.27
C GLU A 76 22.35 9.41 10.70
N PHE A 77 23.00 8.66 9.81
CA PHE A 77 23.63 7.39 10.12
C PHE A 77 24.83 7.13 9.20
N ASP A 78 25.70 6.22 9.65
CA ASP A 78 26.90 5.82 8.94
C ASP A 78 26.66 4.44 8.29
N LEU A 79 26.88 4.35 6.97
CA LEU A 79 26.74 3.09 6.21
C LEU A 79 27.79 2.03 6.59
N ASP A 80 28.95 2.45 7.11
CA ASP A 80 30.02 1.54 7.53
C ASP A 80 29.86 1.07 9.00
N ALA A 81 29.07 1.79 9.77
CA ALA A 81 28.75 1.43 11.16
C ALA A 81 27.24 1.53 11.40
N PRO A 82 26.41 0.75 10.70
CA PRO A 82 24.97 0.80 10.87
C PRO A 82 24.62 0.37 12.29
N SER A 83 24.50 1.33 13.19
CA SER A 83 23.92 1.10 14.52
C SER A 83 22.48 0.65 14.32
N GLY A 84 22.18 -0.55 14.81
CA GLY A 84 20.93 -1.26 14.55
C GLY A 84 19.69 -0.41 14.72
N GLY A 85 18.61 -0.82 14.03
CA GLY A 85 17.30 -0.23 14.10
C GLY A 85 16.72 -0.19 15.51
N GLY A 86 15.57 0.43 15.65
CA GLY A 86 14.83 0.46 16.89
C GLY A 86 14.76 1.83 17.54
N ARG A 87 14.93 2.89 16.75
CA ARG A 87 14.58 4.25 17.18
C ARG A 87 13.07 4.39 17.35
N ARG A 88 12.29 3.53 16.64
CA ARG A 88 10.83 3.52 16.60
C ARG A 88 10.23 4.84 16.12
N ASP A 89 10.92 5.48 15.16
CA ASP A 89 10.46 6.70 14.49
C ASP A 89 10.53 6.52 12.96
N TRP A 90 10.14 7.56 12.22
CA TRP A 90 10.09 7.52 10.75
C TRP A 90 11.44 7.20 10.09
N SER A 91 12.55 7.48 10.76
CA SER A 91 13.88 7.25 10.21
C SER A 91 14.24 5.76 10.12
N ASP A 92 13.58 4.88 10.87
CA ASP A 92 13.79 3.44 10.78
C ASP A 92 13.42 2.89 9.39
N TYR A 93 12.43 3.47 8.71
CA TYR A 93 12.11 3.13 7.31
C TYR A 93 13.23 3.51 6.36
N VAL A 94 13.84 4.69 6.53
CA VAL A 94 14.95 5.19 5.71
C VAL A 94 16.23 4.36 5.92
N PHE A 95 16.59 4.14 7.17
CA PHE A 95 17.82 3.42 7.54
C PHE A 95 17.70 1.93 7.25
N GLY A 96 16.51 1.35 7.47
CA GLY A 96 16.21 -0.03 7.11
C GLY A 96 16.43 -0.30 5.63
N VAL A 97 15.95 0.59 4.77
CA VAL A 97 16.15 0.50 3.32
C VAL A 97 17.65 0.55 2.96
N ALA A 98 18.40 1.50 3.51
CA ALA A 98 19.84 1.60 3.22
C ALA A 98 20.61 0.37 3.68
N VAL A 99 20.31 -0.15 4.89
CA VAL A 99 20.93 -1.38 5.42
C VAL A 99 20.59 -2.58 4.54
N MET A 100 19.34 -2.72 4.09
CA MET A 100 18.94 -3.86 3.25
C MET A 100 19.49 -3.77 1.83
N LEU A 101 19.66 -2.56 1.27
CA LEU A 101 20.38 -2.35 0.01
C LEU A 101 21.85 -2.80 0.11
N GLU A 102 22.57 -2.37 1.15
CA GLU A 102 23.95 -2.82 1.41
C GLU A 102 24.03 -4.35 1.59
N LYS A 103 23.15 -4.95 2.39
CA LYS A 103 23.09 -6.40 2.57
C LYS A 103 22.78 -7.17 1.28
N SER A 104 22.12 -6.54 0.32
CA SER A 104 21.87 -7.14 -1.00
C SER A 104 23.05 -7.03 -1.97
N GLY A 105 24.19 -6.50 -1.52
CA GLY A 105 25.40 -6.33 -2.33
C GLY A 105 25.48 -5.02 -3.10
N ARG A 106 24.55 -4.10 -2.91
CA ARG A 106 24.53 -2.78 -3.54
C ARG A 106 25.37 -1.78 -2.70
N ARG A 107 26.63 -1.55 -3.07
CA ARG A 107 27.51 -0.62 -2.38
C ARG A 107 27.02 0.82 -2.59
N LEU A 108 26.35 1.40 -1.62
CA LEU A 108 25.85 2.77 -1.65
C LEU A 108 26.98 3.79 -1.48
N LYS A 109 26.78 5.02 -1.89
CA LYS A 109 27.53 6.20 -1.46
C LYS A 109 26.77 6.87 -0.32
N GLY A 110 27.46 7.71 0.46
CA GLY A 110 26.77 8.64 1.34
C GLY A 110 25.90 9.60 0.55
N ALA A 111 24.86 10.14 1.16
CA ALA A 111 23.94 11.05 0.52
C ALA A 111 23.39 12.09 1.49
N ASP A 112 23.24 13.34 1.04
CA ASP A 112 22.36 14.30 1.66
C ASP A 112 20.98 14.16 1.00
N CYS A 113 19.91 14.16 1.83
CA CYS A 113 18.55 13.97 1.39
C CYS A 113 17.60 14.98 2.06
N VAL A 114 16.60 15.42 1.30
CA VAL A 114 15.42 16.12 1.81
C VAL A 114 14.20 15.30 1.42
N VAL A 115 13.34 14.96 2.37
CA VAL A 115 12.13 14.17 2.14
C VAL A 115 10.88 14.97 2.45
N PHE A 116 9.89 14.84 1.57
CA PHE A 116 8.53 15.35 1.73
C PHE A 116 7.53 14.30 1.24
N THR A 117 6.35 14.26 1.84
CA THR A 117 5.24 13.42 1.36
C THR A 117 3.92 14.17 1.42
N ASP A 118 3.09 14.00 0.38
CA ASP A 118 1.68 14.38 0.38
C ASP A 118 0.75 13.17 0.54
N VAL A 119 1.31 11.97 0.70
CA VAL A 119 0.52 10.78 1.07
C VAL A 119 -0.05 11.00 2.48
N PRO A 120 -1.38 10.98 2.66
CA PRO A 120 -1.99 11.17 3.97
C PRO A 120 -1.48 10.19 5.01
N LEU A 121 -0.82 10.71 6.07
CA LEU A 121 -0.17 9.89 7.08
C LEU A 121 -1.18 9.14 7.95
N GLY A 122 -0.98 7.84 8.12
CA GLY A 122 -1.83 6.99 8.97
C GLY A 122 -3.23 6.72 8.41
N SER A 123 -3.48 7.03 7.14
CA SER A 123 -4.74 6.78 6.44
C SER A 123 -4.86 5.36 5.88
N GLY A 124 -3.78 4.57 5.88
CA GLY A 124 -3.74 3.26 5.21
C GLY A 124 -3.42 3.31 3.71
N LEU A 125 -2.97 4.47 3.18
CA LEU A 125 -2.58 4.67 1.78
C LEU A 125 -1.08 4.43 1.51
N SER A 126 -0.39 3.70 2.40
CA SER A 126 1.01 3.24 2.28
C SER A 126 2.04 4.35 2.16
N SER A 127 1.97 5.32 3.08
CA SER A 127 3.03 6.33 3.20
C SER A 127 4.39 5.72 3.55
N SER A 128 4.45 4.61 4.30
CA SER A 128 5.67 3.87 4.60
C SER A 128 6.33 3.33 3.35
N ALA A 129 5.60 2.56 2.53
CA ALA A 129 6.13 2.00 1.29
C ALA A 129 6.54 3.09 0.28
N ALA A 130 5.77 4.19 0.19
CA ALA A 130 6.15 5.34 -0.63
C ALA A 130 7.48 5.97 -0.16
N LEU A 131 7.69 6.08 1.16
CA LEU A 131 8.95 6.55 1.73
C LEU A 131 10.09 5.58 1.43
N GLU A 132 9.90 4.30 1.70
CA GLU A 132 10.91 3.26 1.48
C GLU A 132 11.37 3.22 0.01
N VAL A 133 10.42 3.16 -0.93
CA VAL A 133 10.73 3.04 -2.36
C VAL A 133 11.34 4.33 -2.91
N SER A 134 10.88 5.52 -2.49
CA SER A 134 11.47 6.80 -2.92
C SER A 134 12.89 6.98 -2.40
N VAL A 135 13.15 6.58 -1.14
CA VAL A 135 14.50 6.59 -0.54
C VAL A 135 15.40 5.59 -1.25
N ALA A 136 14.94 4.36 -1.50
CA ALA A 136 15.72 3.37 -2.26
C ALA A 136 16.13 3.91 -3.63
N HIS A 137 15.16 4.49 -4.37
CA HIS A 137 15.43 5.09 -5.68
C HIS A 137 16.43 6.24 -5.58
N ALA A 138 16.32 7.12 -4.57
CA ALA A 138 17.20 8.25 -4.37
C ALA A 138 18.64 7.80 -4.03
N LEU A 139 18.81 6.85 -3.11
CA LEU A 139 20.14 6.33 -2.71
C LEU A 139 20.83 5.58 -3.84
N LEU A 140 20.09 4.75 -4.60
CA LEU A 140 20.63 4.08 -5.79
C LEU A 140 21.05 5.09 -6.85
N THR A 141 20.22 6.11 -7.11
CA THR A 141 20.54 7.19 -8.05
C THR A 141 21.78 7.97 -7.63
N ALA A 142 21.92 8.31 -6.34
CA ALA A 142 23.10 8.98 -5.80
C ALA A 142 24.37 8.13 -5.91
N ALA A 143 24.23 6.80 -5.76
CA ALA A 143 25.34 5.87 -5.91
C ALA A 143 25.71 5.57 -7.38
N GLY A 144 24.86 5.94 -8.34
CA GLY A 144 25.00 5.59 -9.76
C GLY A 144 24.67 4.10 -10.04
N LEU A 145 23.83 3.49 -9.20
CA LEU A 145 23.40 2.10 -9.31
C LEU A 145 22.03 2.00 -10.02
N PRO A 146 21.74 0.87 -10.68
CA PRO A 146 20.47 0.67 -11.36
C PRO A 146 19.31 0.53 -10.36
N PHE A 147 18.14 1.05 -10.75
CA PHE A 147 16.88 0.81 -10.06
C PHE A 147 16.13 -0.32 -10.75
N GLU A 148 16.03 -1.44 -10.08
CA GLU A 148 15.29 -2.62 -10.54
C GLU A 148 14.00 -2.74 -9.70
N PRO A 149 12.82 -2.33 -10.21
CA PRO A 149 11.62 -2.09 -9.42
C PRO A 149 11.20 -3.26 -8.54
N ILE A 150 11.15 -4.49 -9.10
CA ILE A 150 10.71 -5.69 -8.36
C ILE A 150 11.71 -6.05 -7.25
N GLU A 151 13.01 -5.97 -7.53
CA GLU A 151 14.05 -6.27 -6.53
C GLU A 151 14.05 -5.21 -5.42
N VAL A 152 13.86 -3.93 -5.77
CA VAL A 152 13.75 -2.87 -4.79
C VAL A 152 12.51 -3.05 -3.91
N ALA A 153 11.36 -3.42 -4.48
CA ALA A 153 10.16 -3.72 -3.71
C ALA A 153 10.40 -4.82 -2.65
N LYS A 154 11.11 -5.92 -3.02
CA LYS A 154 11.50 -6.98 -2.08
C LYS A 154 12.45 -6.50 -0.99
N ILE A 155 13.38 -5.61 -1.34
CA ILE A 155 14.34 -5.03 -0.39
C ILE A 155 13.63 -4.14 0.61
N CYS A 156 12.72 -3.27 0.14
CA CYS A 156 11.91 -2.40 0.99
C CYS A 156 10.98 -3.21 1.90
N GLN A 157 10.31 -4.25 1.39
CA GLN A 157 9.52 -5.16 2.23
C GLN A 157 10.36 -5.79 3.34
N ARG A 158 11.58 -6.25 3.04
CA ARG A 158 12.49 -6.78 4.07
C ARG A 158 12.92 -5.71 5.08
N ALA A 159 13.10 -4.47 4.64
CA ALA A 159 13.39 -3.36 5.55
C ALA A 159 12.23 -3.15 6.54
N GLU A 160 10.99 -3.15 6.07
CA GLU A 160 9.82 -3.03 6.93
C GLU A 160 9.66 -4.23 7.88
N ASN A 161 9.86 -5.46 7.39
CA ASN A 161 9.71 -6.69 8.18
C ASN A 161 10.82 -6.87 9.23
N ASP A 162 12.09 -6.73 8.80
CA ASP A 162 13.24 -7.13 9.60
C ASP A 162 13.82 -5.98 10.43
N PHE A 163 13.61 -4.72 10.00
CA PHE A 163 14.17 -3.55 10.64
C PHE A 163 13.12 -2.73 11.42
N VAL A 164 11.96 -2.46 10.81
CA VAL A 164 10.84 -1.77 11.47
C VAL A 164 10.02 -2.73 12.34
N GLY A 165 9.90 -4.00 11.94
CA GLY A 165 9.23 -5.05 12.69
C GLY A 165 7.75 -5.25 12.33
N MET A 166 7.29 -4.69 11.22
CA MET A 166 5.93 -4.93 10.70
C MET A 166 5.96 -6.05 9.67
N ARG A 167 5.29 -7.18 9.94
CA ARG A 167 5.27 -8.38 9.09
C ARG A 167 4.32 -8.24 7.89
N CYS A 168 4.51 -7.21 7.05
CA CYS A 168 3.69 -6.94 5.87
C CYS A 168 3.98 -7.91 4.71
N GLY A 169 3.03 -7.98 3.74
CA GLY A 169 3.27 -8.59 2.42
C GLY A 169 4.03 -7.63 1.50
N VAL A 170 4.15 -8.00 0.21
CA VAL A 170 4.95 -7.24 -0.77
C VAL A 170 4.13 -6.19 -1.54
N MET A 171 2.81 -6.22 -1.43
CA MET A 171 1.87 -5.45 -2.27
C MET A 171 2.21 -3.96 -2.33
N ASP A 172 2.45 -3.35 -1.18
CA ASP A 172 2.58 -1.91 -1.02
C ASP A 172 3.84 -1.38 -1.72
N GLN A 173 4.98 -1.99 -1.43
CA GLN A 173 6.25 -1.64 -2.05
C GLN A 173 6.26 -2.00 -3.55
N TYR A 174 5.60 -3.12 -3.91
CA TYR A 174 5.53 -3.55 -5.30
C TYR A 174 4.79 -2.53 -6.17
N VAL A 175 3.58 -2.13 -5.78
CA VAL A 175 2.80 -1.16 -6.57
C VAL A 175 3.42 0.24 -6.53
N SER A 176 4.04 0.64 -5.42
CA SER A 176 4.79 1.89 -5.32
C SER A 176 5.97 1.92 -6.30
N ALA A 177 6.67 0.80 -6.49
CA ALA A 177 7.79 0.70 -7.41
C ALA A 177 7.36 0.51 -8.88
N CYS A 178 6.33 -0.34 -9.14
CA CYS A 178 5.99 -0.87 -10.46
C CYS A 178 4.68 -0.31 -11.04
N GLY A 179 3.98 0.62 -10.37
CA GLY A 179 2.70 1.19 -10.80
C GLY A 179 2.73 1.70 -12.23
N VAL A 180 1.61 1.58 -12.94
CA VAL A 180 1.45 2.04 -14.33
C VAL A 180 0.26 2.98 -14.41
N ALA A 181 0.47 4.20 -14.94
CA ALA A 181 -0.58 5.20 -15.07
C ALA A 181 -1.82 4.65 -15.82
N GLY A 182 -3.00 4.96 -15.32
CA GLY A 182 -4.28 4.49 -15.85
C GLY A 182 -4.60 3.02 -15.58
N ASN A 183 -3.77 2.30 -14.79
CA ASN A 183 -3.95 0.88 -14.54
C ASN A 183 -3.90 0.54 -13.05
N ALA A 184 -4.72 -0.42 -12.62
CA ALA A 184 -4.41 -1.23 -11.46
C ALA A 184 -3.42 -2.34 -11.86
N LEU A 185 -2.69 -2.88 -10.89
CA LEU A 185 -1.80 -4.02 -11.09
C LEU A 185 -2.42 -5.27 -10.45
N LEU A 186 -2.77 -6.28 -11.25
CA LEU A 186 -2.97 -7.60 -10.68
C LEU A 186 -1.61 -8.22 -10.41
N ILE A 187 -1.31 -8.49 -9.15
CA ILE A 187 -0.04 -9.08 -8.69
C ILE A 187 -0.32 -10.49 -8.17
N ASP A 188 0.40 -11.48 -8.68
CA ASP A 188 0.54 -12.79 -8.04
C ASP A 188 1.66 -12.70 -7.01
N CYS A 189 1.31 -12.67 -5.72
CA CYS A 189 2.29 -12.46 -4.64
C CYS A 189 3.21 -13.65 -4.41
N ARG A 190 2.97 -14.80 -5.05
CA ARG A 190 3.86 -15.98 -5.03
C ARG A 190 4.97 -15.89 -6.06
N SER A 191 4.60 -15.63 -7.32
CA SER A 191 5.57 -15.54 -8.43
C SER A 191 6.16 -14.15 -8.60
N LEU A 192 5.51 -13.12 -8.05
CA LEU A 192 5.77 -11.71 -8.28
C LEU A 192 5.59 -11.28 -9.74
N GLU A 193 4.86 -12.06 -10.52
CA GLU A 193 4.38 -11.62 -11.82
C GLU A 193 3.22 -10.66 -11.67
N SER A 194 3.16 -9.65 -12.52
CA SER A 194 2.05 -8.70 -12.54
C SER A 194 1.50 -8.45 -13.92
N ARG A 195 0.25 -8.04 -13.97
CA ARG A 195 -0.45 -7.67 -15.21
C ARG A 195 -1.17 -6.35 -15.02
N ASN A 196 -1.10 -5.48 -16.03
CA ASN A 196 -1.87 -4.25 -16.05
C ASN A 196 -3.36 -4.55 -16.26
N VAL A 197 -4.19 -3.92 -15.44
CA VAL A 197 -5.64 -3.96 -15.54
C VAL A 197 -6.14 -2.53 -15.73
N PRO A 198 -6.50 -2.13 -16.96
CA PRO A 198 -6.91 -0.77 -17.24
C PRO A 198 -8.13 -0.34 -16.41
N ILE A 199 -8.04 0.86 -15.84
CA ILE A 199 -9.20 1.56 -15.26
C ILE A 199 -9.74 2.49 -16.34
N ALA A 200 -10.99 2.29 -16.72
CA ALA A 200 -11.60 3.03 -17.81
C ALA A 200 -11.58 4.56 -17.53
N PRO A 201 -11.37 5.40 -18.57
CA PRO A 201 -11.23 6.87 -18.38
C PRO A 201 -12.47 7.55 -17.76
N ASN A 202 -13.63 6.94 -17.88
CA ASN A 202 -14.89 7.41 -17.26
C ASN A 202 -15.07 6.92 -15.81
N LEU A 203 -14.08 6.28 -15.22
CA LEU A 203 -14.11 5.85 -13.81
C LEU A 203 -13.14 6.67 -12.96
N ARG A 204 -13.50 6.78 -11.69
CA ARG A 204 -12.63 7.37 -10.64
C ARG A 204 -12.59 6.45 -9.43
N LEU A 205 -11.47 6.51 -8.73
CA LEU A 205 -11.31 5.91 -7.41
C LEU A 205 -11.60 6.99 -6.39
N VAL A 206 -12.74 6.90 -5.72
CA VAL A 206 -13.07 7.81 -4.61
C VAL A 206 -12.65 7.13 -3.31
N ILE A 207 -11.70 7.75 -2.63
CA ILE A 207 -11.14 7.25 -1.37
C ILE A 207 -11.66 8.13 -0.25
N ALA A 208 -12.31 7.53 0.76
CA ALA A 208 -12.77 8.24 1.95
C ALA A 208 -11.99 7.77 3.17
N ASN A 209 -11.23 8.69 3.79
CA ASN A 209 -10.56 8.45 5.06
C ASN A 209 -11.55 8.71 6.20
N SER A 210 -11.80 7.69 6.99
CA SER A 210 -12.71 7.77 8.14
C SER A 210 -12.18 8.61 9.30
N ASN A 211 -10.89 8.96 9.28
CA ASN A 211 -10.18 9.59 10.39
C ASN A 211 -10.24 8.81 11.72
N VAL A 212 -10.58 7.51 11.64
CA VAL A 212 -10.50 6.57 12.76
C VAL A 212 -9.12 5.93 12.79
N ARG A 213 -8.43 6.04 13.93
CA ARG A 213 -7.13 5.42 14.17
C ARG A 213 -7.20 4.54 15.40
N HIS A 214 -6.90 3.26 15.26
CA HIS A 214 -6.79 2.33 16.38
C HIS A 214 -5.34 2.23 16.86
N ARG A 215 -5.13 2.40 18.18
CA ARG A 215 -3.79 2.36 18.82
C ARG A 215 -3.08 1.00 18.72
N HIS A 216 -3.79 -0.08 18.43
CA HIS A 216 -3.28 -1.46 18.43
C HIS A 216 -3.35 -2.14 17.06
N ALA A 217 -3.50 -1.39 15.98
CA ALA A 217 -3.66 -1.94 14.62
C ALA A 217 -2.54 -2.92 14.20
N GLY A 218 -1.29 -2.67 14.58
CA GLY A 218 -0.16 -3.56 14.25
C GLY A 218 -0.23 -4.92 14.94
N GLY A 219 -0.67 -4.98 16.19
CA GLY A 219 -0.87 -6.25 16.90
C GLY A 219 -2.01 -7.07 16.32
N GLU A 220 -3.12 -6.41 16.00
CA GLU A 220 -4.27 -7.03 15.35
C GLU A 220 -3.94 -7.56 13.95
N TYR A 221 -3.15 -6.82 13.17
CA TYR A 221 -2.67 -7.26 11.86
C TYR A 221 -1.86 -8.55 11.95
N ASN A 222 -0.88 -8.59 12.87
CA ASN A 222 -0.06 -9.79 13.08
C ASN A 222 -0.92 -10.99 13.56
N ALA A 223 -1.91 -10.77 14.43
CA ALA A 223 -2.84 -11.83 14.86
C ALA A 223 -3.66 -12.42 13.70
N ARG A 224 -4.03 -11.61 12.70
CA ARG A 224 -4.71 -12.12 11.48
C ARG A 224 -3.78 -13.01 10.66
N ARG A 225 -2.52 -12.60 10.50
CA ARG A 225 -1.50 -13.40 9.82
C ARG A 225 -1.25 -14.72 10.55
N GLU A 226 -1.08 -14.71 11.85
CA GLU A 226 -0.89 -15.92 12.68
C GLU A 226 -2.07 -16.90 12.55
N ALA A 227 -3.30 -16.39 12.50
CA ALA A 227 -4.48 -17.23 12.28
C ALA A 227 -4.48 -17.91 10.90
N CYS A 228 -3.98 -17.23 9.86
CA CYS A 228 -3.81 -17.82 8.53
C CYS A 228 -2.71 -18.91 8.54
N GLU A 229 -1.56 -18.63 9.15
CA GLU A 229 -0.45 -19.58 9.31
C GLU A 229 -0.91 -20.84 10.08
N GLU A 230 -1.69 -20.65 11.13
CA GLU A 230 -2.31 -21.76 11.90
C GLU A 230 -3.27 -22.57 11.03
N GLY A 231 -4.09 -21.91 10.19
CA GLY A 231 -4.96 -22.58 9.23
C GLY A 231 -4.20 -23.50 8.28
N VAL A 232 -3.10 -23.03 7.70
CA VAL A 232 -2.21 -23.82 6.84
C VAL A 232 -1.65 -25.03 7.62
N ARG A 233 -1.17 -24.79 8.84
CA ARG A 233 -0.61 -25.86 9.69
C ARG A 233 -1.62 -26.97 9.97
N LEU A 234 -2.89 -26.62 10.24
CA LEU A 234 -3.96 -27.58 10.56
C LEU A 234 -4.50 -28.30 9.31
N LEU A 235 -4.45 -27.65 8.14
CA LEU A 235 -4.93 -28.24 6.88
C LEU A 235 -3.89 -29.15 6.20
N ARG A 236 -2.59 -28.86 6.37
CA ARG A 236 -1.49 -29.60 5.72
C ARG A 236 -1.55 -31.13 5.91
N PRO A 237 -1.85 -31.70 7.10
CA PRO A 237 -1.96 -33.15 7.26
C PRO A 237 -3.12 -33.80 6.48
N ARG A 238 -4.06 -32.97 5.97
CA ARG A 238 -5.29 -33.42 5.29
C ARG A 238 -5.27 -33.19 3.79
N LEU A 239 -4.59 -32.12 3.36
CA LEU A 239 -4.53 -31.70 1.96
C LEU A 239 -3.20 -32.02 1.27
N GLY A 240 -2.18 -32.46 2.04
CA GLY A 240 -0.83 -32.66 1.53
C GLY A 240 0.01 -31.38 1.62
N PRO A 241 1.07 -31.25 0.79
CA PRO A 241 2.10 -30.22 0.94
C PRO A 241 1.62 -28.84 0.47
N ILE A 242 0.60 -28.26 1.15
CA ILE A 242 0.22 -26.87 0.95
C ILE A 242 1.26 -25.94 1.60
N ALA A 243 1.64 -24.87 0.91
CA ALA A 243 2.55 -23.83 1.42
C ALA A 243 1.80 -22.66 2.06
N ALA A 244 0.68 -22.23 1.46
CA ALA A 244 -0.13 -21.10 1.87
C ALA A 244 -1.63 -21.35 1.64
N LEU A 245 -2.49 -20.47 2.11
CA LEU A 245 -3.94 -20.57 1.85
C LEU A 245 -4.31 -20.42 0.37
N ARG A 246 -3.43 -19.89 -0.46
CA ARG A 246 -3.54 -19.90 -1.93
C ARG A 246 -3.71 -21.31 -2.51
N ASP A 247 -3.16 -22.33 -1.85
CA ASP A 247 -3.20 -23.72 -2.29
C ASP A 247 -4.51 -24.43 -1.94
N VAL A 248 -5.39 -23.75 -1.19
CA VAL A 248 -6.64 -24.33 -0.67
C VAL A 248 -7.82 -23.82 -1.49
N THR A 249 -8.62 -24.72 -2.01
CA THR A 249 -9.89 -24.38 -2.68
C THR A 249 -11.03 -24.18 -1.67
N PRO A 250 -12.08 -23.41 -2.02
CA PRO A 250 -13.25 -23.24 -1.15
C PRO A 250 -13.91 -24.59 -0.76
N ALA A 251 -13.95 -25.54 -1.69
CA ALA A 251 -14.53 -26.87 -1.46
C ALA A 251 -13.71 -27.71 -0.46
N GLU A 252 -12.39 -27.62 -0.55
CA GLU A 252 -11.49 -28.28 0.40
C GLU A 252 -11.56 -27.67 1.78
N LEU A 253 -11.59 -26.34 1.88
CA LEU A 253 -11.76 -25.64 3.15
C LEU A 253 -13.06 -26.04 3.83
N GLU A 254 -14.18 -26.07 3.11
CA GLU A 254 -15.48 -26.47 3.65
C GLU A 254 -15.48 -27.95 4.08
N ARG A 255 -14.93 -28.86 3.28
CA ARG A 255 -14.81 -30.28 3.63
C ARG A 255 -14.04 -30.48 4.94
N HIS A 256 -13.04 -29.68 5.21
CA HIS A 256 -12.20 -29.78 6.41
C HIS A 256 -12.54 -28.77 7.51
N ARG A 257 -13.69 -28.08 7.41
CA ARG A 257 -14.14 -27.06 8.36
C ARG A 257 -14.04 -27.49 9.82
N ARG A 258 -14.46 -28.74 10.14
CA ARG A 258 -14.46 -29.27 11.50
C ARG A 258 -13.06 -29.51 12.08
N ALA A 259 -12.02 -29.44 11.26
CA ALA A 259 -10.65 -29.58 11.68
C ALA A 259 -10.02 -28.25 12.14
N LEU A 260 -10.71 -27.14 11.93
CA LEU A 260 -10.27 -25.80 12.25
C LEU A 260 -11.08 -25.24 13.42
N PRO A 261 -10.46 -24.54 14.38
CA PRO A 261 -11.21 -23.68 15.31
C PRO A 261 -12.06 -22.68 14.51
N ALA A 262 -13.23 -22.35 15.02
CA ALA A 262 -14.21 -21.52 14.30
C ALA A 262 -13.63 -20.17 13.82
N LEU A 263 -12.79 -19.54 14.65
CA LEU A 263 -12.10 -18.30 14.31
C LEU A 263 -11.13 -18.50 13.15
N VAL A 264 -10.25 -19.51 13.24
CA VAL A 264 -9.28 -19.84 12.19
C VAL A 264 -9.97 -20.15 10.87
N TYR A 265 -11.08 -20.92 10.90
CA TYR A 265 -11.86 -21.22 9.72
C TYR A 265 -12.39 -19.94 9.05
N ARG A 266 -12.95 -18.97 9.80
CA ARG A 266 -13.42 -17.70 9.21
C ARG A 266 -12.28 -16.93 8.56
N ARG A 267 -11.12 -16.81 9.22
CA ARG A 267 -9.93 -16.15 8.64
C ARG A 267 -9.49 -16.83 7.33
N CYS A 268 -9.40 -18.16 7.34
CA CYS A 268 -9.06 -18.93 6.12
C CYS A 268 -10.12 -18.73 5.03
N ARG A 269 -11.41 -18.70 5.37
CA ARG A 269 -12.50 -18.50 4.41
C ARG A 269 -12.37 -17.16 3.69
N HIS A 270 -12.07 -16.08 4.41
CA HIS A 270 -11.80 -14.80 3.79
C HIS A 270 -10.70 -14.93 2.73
N ILE A 271 -9.51 -15.39 3.09
CA ILE A 271 -8.34 -15.47 2.19
C ILE A 271 -8.64 -16.34 0.97
N VAL A 272 -9.18 -17.54 1.18
CA VAL A 272 -9.48 -18.50 0.09
C VAL A 272 -10.49 -17.92 -0.90
N THR A 273 -11.55 -17.27 -0.39
CA THR A 273 -12.59 -16.69 -1.27
C THR A 273 -12.17 -15.34 -1.85
N GLU A 274 -11.31 -14.57 -1.16
CA GLU A 274 -10.81 -13.29 -1.66
C GLU A 274 -9.96 -13.47 -2.92
N ASN A 275 -9.13 -14.51 -2.99
CA ASN A 275 -8.36 -14.84 -4.19
C ASN A 275 -9.26 -15.01 -5.42
N ALA A 276 -10.42 -15.66 -5.26
CA ALA A 276 -11.38 -15.83 -6.36
C ALA A 276 -12.02 -14.48 -6.77
N ARG A 277 -12.38 -13.64 -5.79
CA ARG A 277 -12.96 -12.31 -6.04
C ARG A 277 -11.98 -11.38 -6.77
N VAL A 278 -10.69 -11.43 -6.46
CA VAL A 278 -9.67 -10.65 -7.18
C VAL A 278 -9.64 -11.01 -8.66
N LEU A 279 -9.61 -12.31 -8.99
CA LEU A 279 -9.60 -12.78 -10.38
C LEU A 279 -10.93 -12.50 -11.12
N GLU A 280 -12.04 -12.47 -10.40
CA GLU A 280 -13.34 -12.07 -10.94
C GLU A 280 -13.36 -10.57 -11.27
N ALA A 281 -12.89 -9.72 -10.35
CA ALA A 281 -12.80 -8.28 -10.55
C ALA A 281 -11.86 -7.92 -11.71
N GLU A 282 -10.71 -8.61 -11.86
CA GLU A 282 -9.84 -8.44 -13.03
C GLU A 282 -10.57 -8.71 -14.33
N ARG A 283 -11.25 -9.88 -14.42
CA ARG A 283 -11.99 -10.26 -15.64
C ARG A 283 -13.09 -9.26 -15.96
N ALA A 284 -13.83 -8.83 -14.94
CA ALA A 284 -14.92 -7.86 -15.07
C ALA A 284 -14.41 -6.51 -15.57
N LEU A 285 -13.34 -5.94 -14.98
CA LEU A 285 -12.74 -4.68 -15.44
C LEU A 285 -12.27 -4.76 -16.89
N LYS A 286 -11.59 -5.84 -17.26
CA LYS A 286 -11.11 -6.05 -18.65
C LYS A 286 -12.25 -6.21 -19.66
N ALA A 287 -13.40 -6.72 -19.24
CA ALA A 287 -14.60 -6.86 -20.07
C ALA A 287 -15.46 -5.58 -20.11
N GLY A 288 -15.13 -4.55 -19.30
CA GLY A 288 -15.97 -3.35 -19.14
C GLY A 288 -17.24 -3.61 -18.31
N ASP A 289 -17.31 -4.72 -17.59
CA ASP A 289 -18.42 -5.05 -16.69
C ASP A 289 -18.14 -4.48 -15.28
N PHE A 290 -18.34 -3.17 -15.16
CA PHE A 290 -18.07 -2.46 -13.90
C PHE A 290 -19.02 -2.86 -12.78
N VAL A 291 -20.23 -3.34 -13.15
CA VAL A 291 -21.20 -3.84 -12.17
C VAL A 291 -20.70 -5.12 -11.51
N ALA A 292 -20.22 -6.10 -12.29
CA ALA A 292 -19.64 -7.32 -11.74
C ALA A 292 -18.37 -7.03 -10.90
N CYS A 293 -17.53 -6.10 -11.33
CA CYS A 293 -16.38 -5.65 -10.53
C CYS A 293 -16.83 -5.07 -9.19
N GLY A 294 -17.81 -4.18 -9.20
CA GLY A 294 -18.38 -3.58 -7.99
C GLY A 294 -18.99 -4.61 -7.04
N GLN A 295 -19.69 -5.61 -7.58
CA GLN A 295 -20.23 -6.73 -6.78
C GLN A 295 -19.11 -7.52 -6.10
N ALA A 296 -18.00 -7.80 -6.78
CA ALA A 296 -16.84 -8.46 -6.18
C ALA A 296 -16.24 -7.61 -5.05
N MET A 297 -16.11 -6.28 -5.24
CA MET A 297 -15.67 -5.34 -4.19
C MET A 297 -16.60 -5.36 -2.98
N ASN A 298 -17.92 -5.31 -3.19
CA ASN A 298 -18.91 -5.34 -2.12
C ASN A 298 -18.87 -6.66 -1.34
N ALA A 299 -18.76 -7.79 -2.04
CA ALA A 299 -18.61 -9.11 -1.42
C ALA A 299 -17.29 -9.23 -0.62
N SER A 300 -16.22 -8.61 -1.09
CA SER A 300 -14.96 -8.50 -0.35
C SER A 300 -15.17 -7.74 0.97
N HIS A 301 -15.88 -6.60 0.94
CA HIS A 301 -16.16 -5.84 2.17
C HIS A 301 -16.94 -6.66 3.20
N VAL A 302 -17.99 -7.37 2.78
CA VAL A 302 -18.75 -8.26 3.67
C VAL A 302 -17.85 -9.33 4.29
N SER A 303 -16.95 -9.93 3.52
CA SER A 303 -16.01 -10.93 4.01
C SER A 303 -14.98 -10.34 4.97
N MET A 304 -14.51 -9.11 4.73
CA MET A 304 -13.61 -8.39 5.66
C MET A 304 -14.30 -8.10 7.00
N ARG A 305 -15.59 -7.74 6.96
CA ARG A 305 -16.37 -7.48 8.17
C ARG A 305 -16.70 -8.75 8.94
N ASP A 306 -17.25 -9.77 8.27
CA ASP A 306 -17.88 -10.93 8.93
C ASP A 306 -16.91 -12.09 9.15
N ASP A 307 -15.95 -12.28 8.24
CA ASP A 307 -14.98 -13.38 8.32
C ASP A 307 -13.63 -12.94 8.88
N PHE A 308 -13.09 -11.83 8.39
CA PHE A 308 -11.77 -11.38 8.80
C PHE A 308 -11.81 -10.43 10.01
N GLU A 309 -12.95 -9.77 10.24
CA GLU A 309 -13.21 -8.85 11.36
C GLU A 309 -12.14 -7.77 11.48
N ILE A 310 -11.94 -7.03 10.39
CA ILE A 310 -10.96 -5.93 10.28
C ILE A 310 -11.61 -4.59 9.97
N THR A 311 -12.94 -4.52 9.89
CA THR A 311 -13.67 -3.27 9.73
C THR A 311 -14.00 -2.65 11.09
N CYS A 312 -14.58 -1.46 11.07
CA CYS A 312 -15.19 -0.81 12.23
C CYS A 312 -16.51 -0.14 11.80
N PRO A 313 -17.38 0.23 12.75
CA PRO A 313 -18.69 0.80 12.44
C PRO A 313 -18.64 2.01 11.50
N GLU A 314 -17.64 2.88 11.66
CA GLU A 314 -17.46 4.08 10.83
C GLU A 314 -17.09 3.71 9.38
N ILE A 315 -16.24 2.70 9.20
CA ILE A 315 -15.89 2.16 7.88
C ILE A 315 -17.10 1.51 7.23
N ASP A 316 -17.83 0.67 7.96
CA ASP A 316 -19.03 0.01 7.45
C ASP A 316 -20.10 1.04 7.04
N PHE A 317 -20.21 2.13 7.80
CA PHE A 317 -21.11 3.23 7.47
C PHE A 317 -20.68 3.99 6.21
N LEU A 318 -19.39 4.33 6.05
CA LEU A 318 -18.85 4.95 4.83
C LEU A 318 -19.12 4.09 3.59
N VAL A 319 -18.85 2.80 3.70
CA VAL A 319 -19.11 1.85 2.60
C VAL A 319 -20.61 1.79 2.27
N GLY A 320 -21.47 1.71 3.29
CA GLY A 320 -22.93 1.71 3.09
C GLY A 320 -23.45 3.00 2.45
N LEU A 321 -22.90 4.16 2.83
CA LEU A 321 -23.22 5.44 2.19
C LEU A 321 -22.85 5.42 0.71
N ALA A 322 -21.62 5.02 0.38
CA ALA A 322 -21.17 4.98 -1.00
C ALA A 322 -21.93 3.98 -1.85
N GLN A 323 -22.20 2.76 -1.35
CA GLN A 323 -22.96 1.73 -2.07
C GLN A 323 -24.41 2.13 -2.34
N GLY A 324 -24.99 3.02 -1.54
CA GLY A 324 -26.33 3.56 -1.74
C GLY A 324 -26.44 4.66 -2.81
N GLU A 325 -25.31 5.14 -3.33
CA GLU A 325 -25.29 6.25 -4.28
C GLU A 325 -25.33 5.76 -5.74
N PRO A 326 -26.20 6.35 -6.60
CA PRO A 326 -26.13 6.11 -8.04
C PRO A 326 -24.73 6.44 -8.60
N GLY A 327 -24.29 5.69 -9.62
CA GLY A 327 -22.96 5.86 -10.22
C GLY A 327 -21.81 5.26 -9.41
N VAL A 328 -22.07 4.67 -8.24
CA VAL A 328 -21.11 3.85 -7.50
C VAL A 328 -21.30 2.40 -7.84
N TYR A 329 -20.34 1.78 -8.49
CA TYR A 329 -20.38 0.35 -8.85
C TYR A 329 -20.11 -0.55 -7.65
N GLY A 330 -19.17 -0.16 -6.78
CA GLY A 330 -18.84 -0.88 -5.57
C GLY A 330 -17.97 -0.06 -4.63
N SER A 331 -18.00 -0.42 -3.35
CA SER A 331 -17.26 0.23 -2.28
C SER A 331 -16.82 -0.77 -1.22
N ARG A 332 -15.62 -0.59 -0.68
CA ARG A 332 -15.06 -1.44 0.35
C ARG A 332 -13.98 -0.73 1.17
N MET A 333 -13.69 -1.26 2.35
CA MET A 333 -12.51 -0.89 3.10
C MET A 333 -11.22 -1.21 2.30
N THR A 334 -10.18 -0.43 2.47
CA THR A 334 -8.86 -0.67 1.87
C THR A 334 -7.74 -0.52 2.91
N GLY A 335 -6.65 -1.31 2.75
CA GLY A 335 -5.50 -1.32 3.64
C GLY A 335 -5.62 -2.32 4.79
N GLY A 336 -4.81 -2.14 5.84
CA GLY A 336 -4.69 -3.10 6.95
C GLY A 336 -5.92 -3.25 7.84
N GLY A 337 -6.89 -2.35 7.73
CA GLY A 337 -8.12 -2.39 8.50
C GLY A 337 -8.08 -1.65 9.83
N PHE A 338 -9.10 -1.87 10.66
CA PHE A 338 -9.30 -1.25 11.97
C PHE A 338 -9.47 0.27 11.93
N GLY A 339 -10.03 0.82 10.84
CA GLY A 339 -10.14 2.24 10.51
C GLY A 339 -9.50 2.56 9.17
N GLY A 340 -8.99 3.79 8.99
CA GLY A 340 -8.36 4.23 7.75
C GLY A 340 -9.37 4.53 6.65
N CYS A 341 -9.14 3.99 5.44
CA CYS A 341 -9.87 4.39 4.24
C CYS A 341 -10.83 3.34 3.70
N THR A 342 -11.81 3.83 2.95
CA THR A 342 -12.58 3.06 1.96
C THR A 342 -12.16 3.43 0.55
N VAL A 343 -12.41 2.55 -0.42
CA VAL A 343 -12.27 2.82 -1.85
C VAL A 343 -13.57 2.49 -2.56
N SER A 344 -14.02 3.41 -3.39
CA SER A 344 -15.22 3.25 -4.22
C SER A 344 -14.86 3.40 -5.70
N LEU A 345 -15.42 2.53 -6.55
CA LEU A 345 -15.34 2.65 -8.00
C LEU A 345 -16.55 3.44 -8.49
N VAL A 346 -16.34 4.65 -9.02
CA VAL A 346 -17.39 5.63 -9.27
C VAL A 346 -17.32 6.14 -10.70
N GLU A 347 -18.47 6.36 -11.35
CA GLU A 347 -18.56 7.09 -12.62
C GLU A 347 -18.04 8.53 -12.45
N ALA A 348 -17.24 8.98 -13.40
CA ALA A 348 -16.56 10.27 -13.32
C ALA A 348 -17.55 11.44 -13.14
N ASP A 349 -18.69 11.40 -13.85
CA ASP A 349 -19.71 12.45 -13.82
C ASP A 349 -20.51 12.49 -12.51
N GLU A 350 -20.44 11.42 -11.70
CA GLU A 350 -21.16 11.31 -10.43
C GLU A 350 -20.32 11.63 -9.18
N VAL A 351 -19.01 11.77 -9.37
CA VAL A 351 -18.04 11.94 -8.27
C VAL A 351 -18.39 13.12 -7.35
N GLU A 352 -18.74 14.28 -7.91
CA GLU A 352 -19.05 15.46 -7.11
C GLU A 352 -20.26 15.25 -6.21
N ARG A 353 -21.31 14.60 -6.74
CA ARG A 353 -22.53 14.30 -6.00
C ARG A 353 -22.26 13.27 -4.91
N VAL A 354 -21.60 12.18 -5.25
CA VAL A 354 -21.22 11.11 -4.31
C VAL A 354 -20.35 11.68 -3.17
N SER A 355 -19.34 12.47 -3.52
CA SER A 355 -18.43 13.09 -2.55
C SER A 355 -19.18 14.01 -1.58
N ARG A 356 -20.07 14.87 -2.10
CA ARG A 356 -20.88 15.78 -1.28
C ARG A 356 -21.75 15.00 -0.30
N ASN A 357 -22.46 13.98 -0.78
CA ASN A 357 -23.35 13.19 0.07
C ASN A 357 -22.61 12.45 1.19
N ILE A 358 -21.41 11.93 0.90
CA ILE A 358 -20.57 11.29 1.93
C ILE A 358 -20.14 12.33 2.98
N LEU A 359 -19.61 13.49 2.54
CA LEU A 359 -19.14 14.55 3.45
C LEU A 359 -20.25 15.14 4.33
N GLU A 360 -21.47 15.27 3.80
CA GLU A 360 -22.60 15.80 4.55
C GLU A 360 -23.16 14.79 5.57
N ARG A 361 -23.19 13.50 5.23
CA ARG A 361 -23.87 12.49 6.04
C ARG A 361 -22.96 11.77 7.04
N TYR A 362 -21.69 11.62 6.74
CA TYR A 362 -20.76 10.89 7.60
C TYR A 362 -20.59 11.53 8.98
N PRO A 363 -20.41 12.87 9.14
CA PRO A 363 -20.19 13.48 10.43
C PRO A 363 -21.34 13.28 11.43
N ALA A 364 -22.57 13.21 10.92
CA ALA A 364 -23.76 13.04 11.76
C ALA A 364 -23.80 11.68 12.51
N VAL A 365 -23.13 10.65 11.96
CA VAL A 365 -23.07 9.30 12.54
C VAL A 365 -21.74 9.04 13.22
N ALA A 366 -20.63 9.45 12.59
CA ALA A 366 -19.28 9.16 13.08
C ALA A 366 -18.77 10.17 14.12
N GLY A 367 -19.44 11.33 14.27
CA GLY A 367 -19.01 12.41 15.17
C GLY A 367 -17.67 13.05 14.79
N ARG A 368 -17.25 12.88 13.51
CA ARG A 368 -16.02 13.41 12.93
C ARG A 368 -16.14 13.55 11.42
N ASP A 369 -15.34 14.41 10.82
CA ASP A 369 -15.31 14.59 9.38
C ASP A 369 -14.54 13.46 8.70
N ALA A 370 -14.88 13.17 7.44
CA ALA A 370 -14.09 12.35 6.54
C ALA A 370 -13.26 13.23 5.61
N ASP A 371 -12.07 12.78 5.23
CA ASP A 371 -11.34 13.37 4.11
C ASP A 371 -11.63 12.55 2.85
N LEU A 372 -11.89 13.24 1.73
CA LEU A 372 -12.14 12.59 0.46
C LEU A 372 -11.04 12.91 -0.55
N PHE A 373 -10.62 11.87 -1.27
CA PHE A 373 -9.64 11.98 -2.35
C PHE A 373 -10.22 11.34 -3.61
N VAL A 374 -10.21 12.08 -4.71
CA VAL A 374 -10.62 11.59 -6.02
C VAL A 374 -9.36 11.33 -6.81
N CYS A 375 -9.11 10.08 -7.17
CA CYS A 375 -7.85 9.65 -7.75
C CYS A 375 -8.05 8.93 -9.09
N THR A 376 -7.01 9.02 -9.91
CA THR A 376 -6.75 8.14 -11.04
C THR A 376 -5.45 7.37 -10.80
N PRO A 377 -5.30 6.14 -11.32
CA PRO A 377 -4.04 5.41 -11.16
C PRO A 377 -2.85 6.14 -11.77
N SER A 378 -1.79 6.34 -11.00
CA SER A 378 -0.54 7.00 -11.42
C SER A 378 0.57 6.00 -11.76
N GLY A 379 1.69 6.51 -12.28
CA GLY A 379 2.91 5.72 -12.48
C GLY A 379 3.64 5.43 -11.18
N GLY A 380 4.45 4.36 -11.16
CA GLY A 380 5.30 3.96 -10.04
C GLY A 380 6.50 4.91 -9.82
N ALA A 381 7.50 4.39 -9.10
CA ALA A 381 8.67 5.17 -8.74
C ALA A 381 9.53 5.59 -9.94
N GLY A 382 10.14 6.77 -9.85
CA GLY A 382 11.03 7.30 -10.89
C GLY A 382 11.62 8.65 -10.53
N LEU A 383 12.51 9.15 -11.41
CA LEU A 383 13.02 10.51 -11.34
C LEU A 383 11.96 11.51 -11.81
N VAL A 384 11.89 12.63 -11.11
CA VAL A 384 11.09 13.79 -11.53
C VAL A 384 11.99 14.77 -12.29
N SER A 385 11.59 15.15 -13.51
CA SER A 385 12.27 16.23 -14.24
C SER A 385 11.98 17.57 -13.56
N LEU A 386 13.04 18.31 -13.24
CA LEU A 386 12.96 19.68 -12.72
C LEU A 386 12.99 20.73 -13.81
N ASP A 387 13.38 20.35 -15.02
CA ASP A 387 13.40 21.21 -16.21
C ASP A 387 11.98 21.26 -16.81
N GLY A 388 11.49 22.47 -16.94
CA GLY A 388 10.18 22.93 -17.36
C GLY A 388 9.19 22.02 -18.07
N GLY A 389 7.93 22.19 -17.80
CA GLY A 389 6.85 21.98 -18.74
C GLY A 389 6.50 23.31 -19.37
#